data_2490dd9d52b07fc4f5dbc70c376efd01
#
_entry.id   2490dd9d52b07fc4f5dbc70c376efd01
#
_cell.length_a   1.000
_cell.length_b   1.000
_cell.length_c   1.000
_cell.angle_alpha   90.00
_cell.angle_beta   90.00
_cell.angle_gamma   90.00
#
_symmetry.space_group_name_H-M   'P 1'
#
loop_
_entity.id
_entity.type
_entity.pdbx_description
1 polymer ?
#
loop_
_entity_poly.entity_id
_entity_poly.type
_entity_poly.pdbx_seq_one_letter_code
_entity_poly.pdbx_strand_id
1 'polypeptide(L)'
;SVDRHTYDMKPDVAEKAIDLMFGSPSKSIKVEFQGGEPLLNFALIRQIVERVNVRNESEGRNVQFVIATNLAPLTDDLLAYCREHEILISTSLDGPRALHNLNRPRPGGDSYELAAQGIRRVREALGPDRIAALMTTTAASLSGPTEIIDEYVRQGFSCIFLRPLSPYGFAVKTGLVAQYTMEQWLEFYRTALAHIIDLNLRGLPFREEYSSLILRKMLPPYATGYVDLQ
;
A
#
# COMPACT_ATOMS: atom_id res chain seq x y z
N SER A 1 14.17 27.00 7.41
CA SER A 1 14.00 25.56 7.13
C SER A 1 13.25 24.96 8.31
N VAL A 2 12.09 24.37 8.04
CA VAL A 2 11.36 23.63 9.07
C VAL A 2 12.22 22.39 9.40
N ASP A 3 12.46 22.16 10.69
CA ASP A 3 13.17 20.96 11.14
C ASP A 3 12.36 19.72 10.69
N ARG A 4 13.03 18.80 9.99
CA ARG A 4 12.41 17.58 9.45
C ARG A 4 11.78 16.73 10.54
N HIS A 5 12.31 16.79 11.76
CA HIS A 5 11.87 16.01 12.92
C HIS A 5 10.70 16.62 13.70
N THR A 6 10.24 17.82 13.33
CA THR A 6 9.14 18.51 14.03
C THR A 6 7.84 17.70 14.00
N TYR A 7 7.64 16.91 12.94
CA TYR A 7 6.41 16.13 12.74
C TYR A 7 6.61 14.62 12.95
N ASP A 8 7.79 14.19 13.40
CA ASP A 8 8.03 12.80 13.72
C ASP A 8 7.17 12.39 14.94
N MET A 9 6.56 11.20 14.84
CA MET A 9 5.85 10.63 15.98
C MET A 9 6.82 10.44 17.14
N LYS A 10 6.43 10.87 18.32
CA LYS A 10 7.22 10.72 19.53
C LYS A 10 6.96 9.35 20.19
N PRO A 11 7.94 8.80 20.92
CA PRO A 11 7.77 7.50 21.60
C PRO A 11 6.57 7.43 22.55
N ASP A 12 6.27 8.49 23.28
CA ASP A 12 5.12 8.54 24.18
C ASP A 12 3.77 8.49 23.45
N VAL A 13 3.71 9.05 22.22
CA VAL A 13 2.53 8.94 21.36
C VAL A 13 2.40 7.51 20.82
N ALA A 14 3.52 6.87 20.46
CA ALA A 14 3.52 5.49 20.01
C ALA A 14 3.02 4.54 21.11
N GLU A 15 3.46 4.70 22.37
CA GLU A 15 2.98 3.90 23.51
C GLU A 15 1.46 4.05 23.69
N LYS A 16 0.92 5.27 23.65
CA LYS A 16 -0.54 5.49 23.73
C LYS A 16 -1.30 4.84 22.57
N ALA A 17 -0.72 4.85 21.38
CA ALA A 17 -1.31 4.17 20.21
C ALA A 17 -1.34 2.64 20.40
N ILE A 18 -0.27 2.06 20.96
CA ILE A 18 -0.22 0.63 21.32
C ILE A 18 -1.29 0.30 22.38
N ASP A 19 -1.43 1.12 23.41
CA ASP A 19 -2.46 0.92 24.43
C ASP A 19 -3.87 0.93 23.82
N LEU A 20 -4.13 1.87 22.91
CA LEU A 20 -5.41 1.98 22.23
C LEU A 20 -5.68 0.75 21.33
N MET A 21 -4.67 0.27 20.59
CA MET A 21 -4.80 -0.93 19.76
C MET A 21 -5.15 -2.16 20.57
N PHE A 22 -4.49 -2.37 21.69
CA PHE A 22 -4.76 -3.49 22.58
C PHE A 22 -6.03 -3.33 23.42
N GLY A 23 -6.57 -2.14 23.54
CA GLY A 23 -7.92 -1.87 24.06
C GLY A 23 -9.05 -2.35 23.14
N SER A 24 -8.78 -2.63 21.87
CA SER A 24 -9.77 -3.19 20.94
C SER A 24 -10.12 -4.64 21.31
N PRO A 25 -11.38 -5.10 21.14
CA PRO A 25 -11.76 -6.50 21.34
C PRO A 25 -11.33 -7.42 20.18
N SER A 26 -10.75 -6.88 19.10
CA SER A 26 -10.38 -7.66 17.91
C SER A 26 -9.28 -8.68 18.21
N LYS A 27 -9.46 -9.90 17.73
CA LYS A 27 -8.45 -10.96 17.79
C LYS A 27 -7.31 -10.76 16.79
N SER A 28 -7.49 -9.89 15.81
CA SER A 28 -6.49 -9.57 14.80
C SER A 28 -6.19 -8.07 14.82
N ILE A 29 -4.92 -7.72 14.82
CA ILE A 29 -4.41 -6.34 14.81
C ILE A 29 -3.49 -6.16 13.60
N LYS A 30 -3.79 -5.18 12.75
CA LYS A 30 -2.88 -4.73 11.70
C LYS A 30 -2.23 -3.42 12.14
N VAL A 31 -0.91 -3.44 12.27
CA VAL A 31 -0.09 -2.25 12.55
C VAL A 31 0.54 -1.79 11.26
N GLU A 32 0.10 -0.65 10.74
CA GLU A 32 0.59 -0.10 9.48
C GLU A 32 1.36 1.20 9.71
N PHE A 33 2.65 1.18 9.37
CA PHE A 33 3.51 2.35 9.44
C PHE A 33 3.36 3.16 8.17
N GLN A 34 2.74 4.33 8.30
CA GLN A 34 2.52 5.30 7.23
C GLN A 34 3.12 6.66 7.62
N GLY A 35 3.18 7.55 6.65
CA GLY A 35 3.62 8.92 6.88
C GLY A 35 4.06 9.57 5.58
N GLY A 36 5.06 10.44 5.61
CA GLY A 36 5.79 10.85 4.42
C GLY A 36 6.59 9.67 3.87
N GLU A 37 7.67 9.30 4.59
CA GLU A 37 8.45 8.08 4.35
C GLU A 37 8.81 7.47 5.71
N PRO A 38 8.12 6.39 6.14
CA PRO A 38 8.28 5.85 7.49
C PRO A 38 9.67 5.27 7.75
N LEU A 39 10.36 4.78 6.72
CA LEU A 39 11.72 4.24 6.87
C LEU A 39 12.75 5.28 7.31
N LEU A 40 12.46 6.58 7.21
CA LEU A 40 13.32 7.64 7.75
C LEU A 40 13.34 7.66 9.29
N ASN A 41 12.31 7.10 9.94
CA ASN A 41 12.24 6.94 11.39
C ASN A 41 12.19 5.45 11.79
N PHE A 42 13.08 4.65 11.20
CA PHE A 42 13.09 3.22 11.41
C PHE A 42 13.38 2.79 12.85
N ALA A 43 14.12 3.61 13.61
CA ALA A 43 14.36 3.37 15.03
C ALA A 43 13.04 3.29 15.82
N LEU A 44 12.07 4.18 15.53
CA LEU A 44 10.76 4.15 16.17
C LEU A 44 9.93 2.93 15.70
N ILE A 45 10.02 2.56 14.42
CA ILE A 45 9.36 1.34 13.91
C ILE A 45 9.84 0.12 14.70
N ARG A 46 11.15 -0.05 14.89
CA ARG A 46 11.71 -1.14 15.70
C ARG A 46 11.17 -1.15 17.11
N GLN A 47 11.18 -0.01 17.80
CA GLN A 47 10.61 0.12 19.13
C GLN A 47 9.15 -0.32 19.20
N ILE A 48 8.32 0.13 18.25
CA ILE A 48 6.89 -0.24 18.19
C ILE A 48 6.73 -1.74 17.96
N VAL A 49 7.44 -2.32 17.00
CA VAL A 49 7.39 -3.77 16.71
C VAL A 49 7.76 -4.59 17.95
N GLU A 50 8.87 -4.25 18.62
CA GLU A 50 9.32 -4.92 19.83
C GLU A 50 8.30 -4.79 20.96
N ARG A 51 7.77 -3.59 21.21
CA ARG A 51 6.75 -3.34 22.26
C ARG A 51 5.44 -4.09 22.00
N VAL A 52 4.98 -4.09 20.75
CA VAL A 52 3.78 -4.82 20.34
C VAL A 52 3.99 -6.33 20.52
N ASN A 53 5.12 -6.88 20.11
CA ASN A 53 5.43 -8.30 20.27
C ASN A 53 5.46 -8.71 21.74
N VAL A 54 6.18 -7.96 22.60
CA VAL A 54 6.22 -8.22 24.06
C VAL A 54 4.82 -8.21 24.67
N ARG A 55 4.01 -7.19 24.33
CA ARG A 55 2.64 -7.13 24.86
C ARG A 55 1.78 -8.28 24.34
N ASN A 56 1.98 -8.70 23.10
CA ASN A 56 1.20 -9.75 22.49
C ASN A 56 1.52 -11.15 23.03
N GLU A 57 2.65 -11.36 23.72
CA GLU A 57 2.96 -12.63 24.39
C GLU A 57 1.87 -13.04 25.39
N SER A 58 1.26 -12.07 26.09
CA SER A 58 0.16 -12.31 27.04
C SER A 58 -1.23 -12.27 26.40
N GLU A 59 -1.38 -11.58 25.28
CA GLU A 59 -2.68 -11.36 24.61
C GLU A 59 -2.99 -12.41 23.54
N GLY A 60 -1.98 -13.00 22.89
CA GLY A 60 -2.11 -14.09 21.92
C GLY A 60 -2.91 -13.71 20.67
N ARG A 61 -2.84 -12.45 20.24
CA ARG A 61 -3.56 -11.95 19.07
C ARG A 61 -2.80 -12.21 17.76
N ASN A 62 -3.52 -12.29 16.67
CA ASN A 62 -2.89 -12.31 15.35
C ASN A 62 -2.46 -10.87 14.99
N VAL A 63 -1.17 -10.58 15.08
CA VAL A 63 -0.59 -9.27 14.75
C VAL A 63 0.09 -9.33 13.40
N GLN A 64 -0.23 -8.36 12.53
CA GLN A 64 0.41 -8.16 11.23
C GLN A 64 1.03 -6.78 11.16
N PHE A 65 2.30 -6.71 10.80
CA PHE A 65 3.00 -5.44 10.55
C PHE A 65 3.10 -5.16 9.05
N VAL A 66 2.88 -3.90 8.68
CA VAL A 66 3.02 -3.42 7.30
C VAL A 66 3.78 -2.09 7.29
N ILE A 67 4.73 -1.93 6.40
CA ILE A 67 5.42 -0.65 6.16
C ILE A 67 5.03 -0.14 4.77
N ALA A 68 4.39 1.04 4.72
CA ALA A 68 4.05 1.73 3.48
C ALA A 68 5.19 2.68 3.08
N THR A 69 6.01 2.29 2.10
CA THR A 69 7.25 3.00 1.74
C THR A 69 7.42 3.18 0.24
N ASN A 70 8.13 4.23 -0.16
CA ASN A 70 8.57 4.44 -1.54
C ASN A 70 9.84 3.65 -1.91
N LEU A 71 10.37 2.85 -0.99
CA LEU A 71 11.55 2.00 -1.09
C LEU A 71 12.89 2.75 -1.30
N ALA A 72 12.90 4.08 -1.35
CA ALA A 72 14.14 4.84 -1.57
C ALA A 72 15.17 4.69 -0.45
N PRO A 73 14.78 4.63 0.86
CA PRO A 73 15.73 4.43 1.95
C PRO A 73 16.07 2.96 2.25
N LEU A 74 15.68 2.02 1.39
CA LEU A 74 15.80 0.58 1.65
C LEU A 74 17.28 0.14 1.78
N THR A 75 17.61 -0.50 2.90
CA THR A 75 18.93 -1.09 3.18
C THR A 75 18.82 -2.59 3.44
N ASP A 76 19.95 -3.31 3.42
CA ASP A 76 19.95 -4.74 3.70
C ASP A 76 19.63 -5.04 5.17
N ASP A 77 20.03 -4.17 6.09
CA ASP A 77 19.66 -4.28 7.51
C ASP A 77 18.15 -4.12 7.73
N LEU A 78 17.52 -3.19 7.01
CA LEU A 78 16.07 -3.02 7.00
C LEU A 78 15.37 -4.29 6.50
N LEU A 79 15.85 -4.86 5.41
CA LEU A 79 15.31 -6.09 4.86
C LEU A 79 15.51 -7.29 5.79
N ALA A 80 16.68 -7.40 6.44
CA ALA A 80 16.93 -8.44 7.44
C ALA A 80 15.95 -8.35 8.61
N TYR A 81 15.72 -7.14 9.14
CA TYR A 81 14.76 -6.91 10.20
C TYR A 81 13.31 -7.22 9.76
N CYS A 82 12.91 -6.80 8.56
CA CYS A 82 11.58 -7.11 8.03
C CYS A 82 11.37 -8.63 7.87
N ARG A 83 12.40 -9.36 7.50
CA ARG A 83 12.36 -10.82 7.41
C ARG A 83 12.18 -11.46 8.79
N GLU A 84 12.98 -11.06 9.78
CA GLU A 84 12.96 -11.58 11.14
C GLU A 84 11.59 -11.39 11.81
N HIS A 85 10.97 -10.23 11.60
CA HIS A 85 9.68 -9.87 12.21
C HIS A 85 8.48 -10.06 11.28
N GLU A 86 8.65 -10.76 10.17
CA GLU A 86 7.59 -11.05 9.19
C GLU A 86 6.82 -9.82 8.69
N ILE A 87 7.49 -8.66 8.61
CA ILE A 87 6.88 -7.41 8.20
C ILE A 87 6.59 -7.42 6.70
N LEU A 88 5.36 -7.04 6.34
CA LEU A 88 4.95 -6.87 4.95
C LEU A 88 5.33 -5.47 4.46
N ILE A 89 5.64 -5.39 3.18
CA ILE A 89 5.93 -4.12 2.53
C ILE A 89 4.77 -3.74 1.62
N SER A 90 4.32 -2.49 1.73
CA SER A 90 3.40 -1.87 0.78
C SER A 90 4.13 -0.75 0.06
N THR A 91 4.20 -0.80 -1.26
CA THR A 91 4.89 0.24 -2.02
C THR A 91 3.96 0.92 -3.01
N SER A 92 4.46 1.93 -3.70
CA SER A 92 3.72 2.66 -4.72
C SER A 92 4.15 2.23 -6.11
N LEU A 93 3.16 1.90 -6.96
CA LEU A 93 3.37 1.66 -8.38
C LEU A 93 2.14 2.16 -9.13
N ASP A 94 2.27 3.25 -9.88
CA ASP A 94 1.12 3.87 -10.54
C ASP A 94 0.87 3.36 -11.97
N GLY A 95 1.73 2.47 -12.46
CA GLY A 95 1.67 1.91 -13.80
C GLY A 95 3.01 1.99 -14.54
N PRO A 96 3.02 2.07 -15.88
CA PRO A 96 4.23 2.16 -16.69
C PRO A 96 5.13 3.34 -16.31
N ARG A 97 6.42 3.25 -16.65
CA ARG A 97 7.47 4.23 -16.30
C ARG A 97 7.03 5.69 -16.52
N ALA A 98 6.47 5.99 -17.68
CA ALA A 98 6.07 7.37 -18.02
C ALA A 98 4.99 7.90 -17.06
N LEU A 99 3.96 7.09 -16.79
CA LEU A 99 2.87 7.44 -15.88
C LEU A 99 3.36 7.54 -14.43
N HIS A 100 4.14 6.56 -13.97
CA HIS A 100 4.67 6.57 -12.62
C HIS A 100 5.55 7.80 -12.36
N ASN A 101 6.45 8.14 -13.28
CA ASN A 101 7.33 9.29 -13.17
C ASN A 101 6.56 10.63 -13.23
N LEU A 102 5.46 10.68 -14.01
CA LEU A 102 4.57 11.83 -14.06
C LEU A 102 3.85 12.05 -12.73
N ASN A 103 3.31 10.97 -12.15
CA ASN A 103 2.55 11.03 -10.90
C ASN A 103 3.47 11.25 -9.67
N ARG A 104 4.72 10.78 -9.75
CA ARG A 104 5.70 10.81 -8.65
C ARG A 104 7.02 11.43 -9.11
N PRO A 105 6.98 12.73 -9.44
CA PRO A 105 8.18 13.41 -9.95
C PRO A 105 9.28 13.41 -8.88
N ARG A 106 10.50 13.10 -9.31
CA ARG A 106 11.70 13.13 -8.48
C ARG A 106 12.77 14.01 -9.14
N PRO A 107 13.34 14.96 -8.42
CA PRO A 107 14.44 15.79 -8.96
C PRO A 107 15.61 14.90 -9.40
N GLY A 108 16.03 15.04 -10.66
CA GLY A 108 17.20 14.37 -11.23
C GLY A 108 17.12 12.86 -11.34
N GLY A 109 15.93 12.26 -11.22
CA GLY A 109 15.83 10.80 -11.18
C GLY A 109 14.56 10.19 -11.73
N ASP A 110 14.64 8.92 -11.97
CA ASP A 110 13.59 8.02 -12.41
C ASP A 110 12.97 7.34 -11.18
N SER A 111 11.83 7.82 -10.72
CA SER A 111 11.11 7.26 -9.55
C SER A 111 10.61 5.85 -9.82
N TYR A 112 10.24 5.55 -11.06
CA TYR A 112 9.83 4.22 -11.48
C TYR A 112 10.97 3.21 -11.35
N GLU A 113 12.17 3.53 -11.83
CA GLU A 113 13.32 2.60 -11.75
C GLU A 113 13.68 2.29 -10.29
N LEU A 114 13.61 3.28 -9.40
CA LEU A 114 13.81 3.06 -7.97
C LEU A 114 12.75 2.11 -7.38
N ALA A 115 11.47 2.34 -7.69
CA ALA A 115 10.40 1.47 -7.24
C ALA A 115 10.59 0.03 -7.76
N ALA A 116 10.87 -0.13 -9.06
CA ALA A 116 11.10 -1.42 -9.67
C ALA A 116 12.31 -2.17 -9.08
N GLN A 117 13.42 -1.46 -8.84
CA GLN A 117 14.60 -2.04 -8.16
C GLN A 117 14.28 -2.42 -6.72
N GLY A 118 13.58 -1.55 -5.98
CA GLY A 118 13.16 -1.82 -4.61
C GLY A 118 12.23 -3.04 -4.54
N ILE A 119 11.26 -3.16 -5.45
CA ILE A 119 10.36 -4.32 -5.54
C ILE A 119 11.17 -5.62 -5.72
N ARG A 120 12.15 -5.64 -6.65
CA ARG A 120 13.02 -6.80 -6.85
C ARG A 120 13.79 -7.16 -5.58
N ARG A 121 14.45 -6.18 -4.94
CA ARG A 121 15.21 -6.40 -3.69
C ARG A 121 14.34 -6.94 -2.56
N VAL A 122 13.13 -6.42 -2.39
CA VAL A 122 12.19 -6.92 -1.37
C VAL A 122 11.81 -8.37 -1.64
N ARG A 123 11.49 -8.72 -2.90
CA ARG A 123 11.14 -10.10 -3.28
C ARG A 123 12.29 -11.08 -3.08
N GLU A 124 13.48 -10.69 -3.47
CA GLU A 124 14.69 -11.51 -3.26
C GLU A 124 14.97 -11.73 -1.77
N ALA A 125 14.77 -10.69 -0.97
CA ALA A 125 15.06 -10.75 0.46
C ALA A 125 13.94 -11.39 1.29
N LEU A 126 12.67 -11.10 1.02
CA LEU A 126 11.53 -11.47 1.87
C LEU A 126 10.63 -12.54 1.24
N GLY A 127 10.68 -12.69 -0.08
CA GLY A 127 9.78 -13.55 -0.86
C GLY A 127 8.70 -12.77 -1.65
N PRO A 128 8.09 -13.39 -2.66
CA PRO A 128 7.17 -12.74 -3.60
C PRO A 128 5.89 -12.21 -2.94
N ASP A 129 5.40 -12.91 -1.92
CA ASP A 129 4.12 -12.60 -1.26
C ASP A 129 4.27 -11.56 -0.12
N ARG A 130 5.49 -11.06 0.11
CA ARG A 130 5.79 -10.10 1.19
C ARG A 130 5.75 -8.65 0.74
N ILE A 131 5.41 -8.39 -0.52
CA ILE A 131 5.27 -7.03 -1.05
C ILE A 131 3.97 -6.88 -1.84
N ALA A 132 3.23 -5.82 -1.54
CA ALA A 132 2.09 -5.35 -2.31
C ALA A 132 2.39 -3.98 -2.91
N ALA A 133 1.71 -3.64 -4.00
CA ALA A 133 1.78 -2.31 -4.60
C ALA A 133 0.41 -1.64 -4.60
N LEU A 134 0.42 -0.32 -4.36
CA LEU A 134 -0.76 0.54 -4.43
C LEU A 134 -0.55 1.59 -5.51
N MET A 135 -1.57 1.78 -6.34
CA MET A 135 -1.59 2.87 -7.30
C MET A 135 -2.40 4.07 -6.78
N THR A 136 -2.09 5.23 -7.32
CA THR A 136 -2.92 6.44 -7.21
C THR A 136 -3.52 6.73 -8.57
N THR A 137 -4.85 6.68 -8.68
CA THR A 137 -5.54 7.05 -9.93
C THR A 137 -5.53 8.56 -10.07
N THR A 138 -4.89 9.06 -11.10
CA THR A 138 -4.89 10.48 -11.51
C THR A 138 -5.61 10.64 -12.85
N ALA A 139 -5.85 11.86 -13.31
CA ALA A 139 -6.39 12.09 -14.66
C ALA A 139 -5.52 11.44 -15.74
N ALA A 140 -4.19 11.44 -15.57
CA ALA A 140 -3.28 10.79 -16.51
C ALA A 140 -3.40 9.26 -16.54
N SER A 141 -3.89 8.65 -15.46
CA SER A 141 -4.12 7.19 -15.39
C SER A 141 -5.28 6.73 -16.26
N LEU A 142 -6.26 7.62 -16.50
CA LEU A 142 -7.53 7.25 -17.15
C LEU A 142 -7.39 6.79 -18.59
N SER A 143 -6.34 7.21 -19.29
CA SER A 143 -6.08 6.85 -20.70
C SER A 143 -5.40 5.49 -20.89
N GLY A 144 -4.86 4.88 -19.81
CA GLY A 144 -4.04 3.67 -19.89
C GLY A 144 -4.42 2.57 -18.91
N PRO A 145 -5.73 2.16 -18.83
CA PRO A 145 -6.14 1.15 -17.87
C PRO A 145 -5.48 -0.22 -18.10
N THR A 146 -5.33 -0.65 -19.35
CA THR A 146 -4.73 -1.94 -19.71
C THR A 146 -3.23 -1.95 -19.47
N GLU A 147 -2.53 -0.88 -19.84
CA GLU A 147 -1.10 -0.72 -19.62
C GLU A 147 -0.72 -0.71 -18.14
N ILE A 148 -1.60 -0.17 -17.29
CA ILE A 148 -1.42 -0.20 -15.84
C ILE A 148 -1.49 -1.64 -15.32
N ILE A 149 -2.49 -2.41 -15.75
CA ILE A 149 -2.64 -3.81 -15.37
C ILE A 149 -1.44 -4.65 -15.86
N ASP A 150 -1.06 -4.47 -17.13
CA ASP A 150 0.07 -5.19 -17.73
C ASP A 150 1.37 -4.88 -17.00
N GLU A 151 1.56 -3.64 -16.53
CA GLU A 151 2.70 -3.27 -15.71
C GLU A 151 2.74 -4.03 -14.37
N TYR A 152 1.60 -4.16 -13.69
CA TYR A 152 1.51 -4.94 -12.46
C TYR A 152 1.83 -6.42 -12.70
N VAL A 153 1.29 -7.02 -13.78
CA VAL A 153 1.63 -8.39 -14.19
C VAL A 153 3.11 -8.50 -14.47
N ARG A 154 3.70 -7.57 -15.23
CA ARG A 154 5.13 -7.55 -15.57
C ARG A 154 6.02 -7.45 -14.34
N GLN A 155 5.59 -6.68 -13.34
CA GLN A 155 6.27 -6.57 -12.04
C GLN A 155 6.00 -7.79 -11.13
N GLY A 156 5.22 -8.79 -11.60
CA GLY A 156 4.94 -10.03 -10.89
C GLY A 156 3.94 -9.88 -9.74
N PHE A 157 3.08 -8.87 -9.76
CA PHE A 157 1.94 -8.80 -8.85
C PHE A 157 0.78 -9.63 -9.37
N SER A 158 0.01 -10.22 -8.46
CA SER A 158 -1.20 -11.00 -8.75
C SER A 158 -2.49 -10.24 -8.47
N CYS A 159 -2.37 -8.99 -8.03
CA CYS A 159 -3.53 -8.15 -7.72
C CYS A 159 -3.21 -6.67 -7.86
N ILE A 160 -4.27 -5.88 -8.00
CA ILE A 160 -4.24 -4.42 -8.03
C ILE A 160 -5.44 -3.87 -7.26
N PHE A 161 -5.31 -2.67 -6.70
CA PHE A 161 -6.41 -1.93 -6.10
C PHE A 161 -6.68 -0.64 -6.91
N LEU A 162 -7.69 -0.69 -7.77
CA LEU A 162 -8.11 0.42 -8.62
C LEU A 162 -9.10 1.31 -7.86
N ARG A 163 -8.62 2.21 -7.04
CA ARG A 163 -9.50 3.12 -6.30
C ARG A 163 -9.42 4.55 -6.82
N PRO A 164 -10.52 5.32 -6.76
CA PRO A 164 -10.46 6.74 -7.09
C PRO A 164 -9.55 7.49 -6.12
N LEU A 165 -9.08 8.65 -6.53
CA LEU A 165 -8.29 9.52 -5.68
C LEU A 165 -9.10 9.95 -4.45
N SER A 166 -8.56 9.74 -3.26
CA SER A 166 -9.22 10.15 -2.02
C SER A 166 -9.27 11.67 -1.91
N PRO A 167 -10.44 12.27 -1.57
CA PRO A 167 -10.62 13.72 -1.50
C PRO A 167 -10.08 14.28 -0.17
N TYR A 168 -8.83 13.96 0.18
CA TYR A 168 -8.19 14.39 1.44
C TYR A 168 -6.76 14.88 1.21
N GLY A 169 -6.28 15.68 2.16
CA GLY A 169 -4.87 16.03 2.29
C GLY A 169 -4.30 16.76 1.08
N PHE A 170 -3.22 16.24 0.53
CA PHE A 170 -2.48 16.85 -0.58
C PHE A 170 -3.29 16.92 -1.87
N ALA A 171 -4.12 15.93 -2.16
CA ALA A 171 -4.97 15.89 -3.35
C ALA A 171 -5.97 17.05 -3.40
N VAL A 172 -6.52 17.46 -2.24
CA VAL A 172 -7.39 18.65 -2.14
C VAL A 172 -6.57 19.92 -2.30
N LYS A 173 -5.43 20.03 -1.59
CA LYS A 173 -4.56 21.21 -1.62
C LYS A 173 -4.02 21.54 -3.02
N THR A 174 -3.81 20.52 -3.85
CA THR A 174 -3.26 20.66 -5.21
C THR A 174 -4.34 20.65 -6.31
N GLY A 175 -5.62 20.53 -5.96
CA GLY A 175 -6.71 20.45 -6.93
C GLY A 175 -6.75 19.15 -7.75
N LEU A 176 -5.97 18.15 -7.40
CA LEU A 176 -5.93 16.86 -8.12
C LEU A 176 -7.28 16.13 -8.10
N VAL A 177 -8.07 16.30 -7.05
CA VAL A 177 -9.40 15.66 -6.90
C VAL A 177 -10.37 16.13 -7.98
N ALA A 178 -10.24 17.38 -8.46
CA ALA A 178 -11.14 17.95 -9.45
C ALA A 178 -10.73 17.65 -10.91
N GLN A 179 -9.68 16.87 -11.15
CA GLN A 179 -9.13 16.64 -12.49
C GLN A 179 -9.90 15.59 -13.31
N TYR A 180 -10.77 14.81 -12.67
CA TYR A 180 -11.65 13.87 -13.36
C TYR A 180 -12.96 13.66 -12.59
N THR A 181 -14.01 13.23 -13.31
CA THR A 181 -15.31 12.91 -12.70
C THR A 181 -15.41 11.44 -12.30
N MET A 182 -16.42 11.09 -11.51
CA MET A 182 -16.70 9.71 -11.15
C MET A 182 -17.07 8.86 -12.37
N GLU A 183 -17.77 9.46 -13.36
CA GLU A 183 -18.13 8.78 -14.61
C GLU A 183 -16.87 8.41 -15.42
N GLN A 184 -15.88 9.31 -15.50
CA GLN A 184 -14.61 9.04 -16.16
C GLN A 184 -13.84 7.94 -15.44
N TRP A 185 -13.85 7.94 -14.10
CA TRP A 185 -13.23 6.87 -13.33
C TRP A 185 -13.96 5.53 -13.53
N LEU A 186 -15.28 5.51 -13.58
CA LEU A 186 -16.06 4.29 -13.83
C LEU A 186 -15.75 3.69 -15.21
N GLU A 187 -15.56 4.51 -16.23
CA GLU A 187 -15.17 4.03 -17.56
C GLU A 187 -13.76 3.42 -17.56
N PHE A 188 -12.80 4.10 -16.92
CA PHE A 188 -11.46 3.56 -16.66
C PHE A 188 -11.55 2.21 -15.93
N TYR A 189 -12.35 2.13 -14.86
CA TYR A 189 -12.50 0.93 -14.05
C TYR A 189 -13.11 -0.23 -14.84
N ARG A 190 -14.14 0.04 -15.65
CA ARG A 190 -14.75 -0.98 -16.51
C ARG A 190 -13.77 -1.57 -17.51
N THR A 191 -13.00 -0.72 -18.17
CA THR A 191 -11.96 -1.16 -19.14
C THR A 191 -10.89 -1.98 -18.45
N ALA A 192 -10.39 -1.52 -17.31
CA ALA A 192 -9.41 -2.26 -16.51
C ALA A 192 -9.95 -3.62 -16.04
N LEU A 193 -11.18 -3.66 -15.53
CA LEU A 193 -11.79 -4.90 -15.04
C LEU A 193 -12.05 -5.89 -16.18
N ALA A 194 -12.48 -5.42 -17.36
CA ALA A 194 -12.65 -6.26 -18.54
C ALA A 194 -11.31 -6.90 -18.96
N HIS A 195 -10.21 -6.14 -18.93
CA HIS A 195 -8.88 -6.67 -19.22
C HIS A 195 -8.42 -7.71 -18.18
N ILE A 196 -8.69 -7.47 -16.88
CA ILE A 196 -8.40 -8.44 -15.82
C ILE A 196 -9.19 -9.74 -16.01
N ILE A 197 -10.47 -9.65 -16.40
CA ILE A 197 -11.29 -10.84 -16.71
C ILE A 197 -10.67 -11.62 -17.88
N ASP A 198 -10.26 -10.93 -18.96
CA ASP A 198 -9.61 -11.54 -20.11
C ASP A 198 -8.28 -12.23 -19.73
N LEU A 199 -7.45 -11.62 -18.88
CA LEU A 199 -6.24 -12.25 -18.33
C LEU A 199 -6.58 -13.57 -17.61
N ASN A 200 -7.60 -13.56 -16.76
CA ASN A 200 -8.03 -14.77 -16.03
C ASN A 200 -8.56 -15.85 -16.98
N LEU A 201 -9.33 -15.49 -18.01
CA LEU A 201 -9.80 -16.44 -19.01
C LEU A 201 -8.66 -17.08 -19.81
N ARG A 202 -7.54 -16.37 -19.99
CA ARG A 202 -6.31 -16.87 -20.61
C ARG A 202 -5.41 -17.65 -19.64
N GLY A 203 -5.84 -17.88 -18.39
CA GLY A 203 -5.10 -18.67 -17.42
C GLY A 203 -4.03 -17.89 -16.64
N LEU A 204 -4.05 -16.54 -16.68
CA LEU A 204 -3.21 -15.67 -15.89
C LEU A 204 -4.02 -15.15 -14.68
N PRO A 205 -3.92 -15.76 -13.49
CA PRO A 205 -4.73 -15.34 -12.34
C PRO A 205 -4.32 -13.96 -11.88
N PHE A 206 -5.24 -13.00 -12.00
CA PHE A 206 -5.05 -11.64 -11.56
C PHE A 206 -6.32 -11.12 -10.92
N ARG A 207 -6.21 -10.41 -9.79
CA ARG A 207 -7.36 -9.99 -8.99
C ARG A 207 -7.42 -8.46 -8.87
N GLU A 208 -8.63 -7.92 -8.95
CA GLU A 208 -8.91 -6.55 -8.57
C GLU A 208 -9.51 -6.54 -7.16
N GLU A 209 -8.88 -5.81 -6.24
CA GLU A 209 -9.20 -5.88 -4.80
C GLU A 209 -10.56 -5.24 -4.47
N TYR A 210 -10.95 -4.16 -5.16
CA TYR A 210 -12.21 -3.46 -4.88
C TYR A 210 -13.42 -4.30 -5.27
N SER A 211 -13.41 -4.89 -6.47
CA SER A 211 -14.46 -5.83 -6.92
C SER A 211 -14.50 -7.08 -6.03
N SER A 212 -13.34 -7.60 -5.62
CA SER A 212 -13.25 -8.73 -4.71
C SER A 212 -13.88 -8.45 -3.35
N LEU A 213 -13.68 -7.24 -2.80
CA LEU A 213 -14.33 -6.79 -1.55
C LEU A 213 -15.85 -6.68 -1.71
N ILE A 214 -16.33 -6.11 -2.81
CA ILE A 214 -17.77 -6.00 -3.10
C ILE A 214 -18.40 -7.39 -3.19
N LEU A 215 -17.79 -8.29 -3.97
CA LEU A 215 -18.29 -9.66 -4.12
C LEU A 215 -18.33 -10.41 -2.79
N ARG A 216 -17.31 -10.26 -1.95
CA ARG A 216 -17.30 -10.86 -0.61
C ARG A 216 -18.41 -10.34 0.29
N LYS A 217 -18.76 -9.04 0.18
CA LYS A 217 -19.91 -8.47 0.91
C LYS A 217 -21.26 -8.97 0.39
N MET A 218 -21.34 -9.26 -0.91
CA MET A 218 -22.57 -9.80 -1.53
C MET A 218 -22.78 -11.29 -1.24
N LEU A 219 -21.73 -12.02 -0.88
CA LEU A 219 -21.76 -13.46 -0.61
C LEU A 219 -21.60 -13.69 0.90
N PRO A 220 -22.71 -13.70 1.69
CA PRO A 220 -22.63 -13.95 3.13
C PRO A 220 -22.08 -15.36 3.42
N PRO A 221 -21.39 -15.61 4.52
CA PRO A 221 -21.24 -14.78 5.72
C PRO A 221 -19.82 -14.18 5.93
N TYR A 222 -19.18 -13.65 4.92
CA TYR A 222 -17.78 -13.20 5.02
C TYR A 222 -17.66 -11.79 5.60
N ALA A 223 -17.01 -11.66 6.78
CA ALA A 223 -16.55 -10.37 7.29
C ALA A 223 -15.41 -9.85 6.43
N THR A 224 -15.51 -8.63 5.91
CA THR A 224 -14.51 -8.03 5.01
C THR A 224 -13.50 -7.15 5.72
N GLY A 225 -13.66 -6.89 7.02
CA GLY A 225 -12.82 -5.97 7.79
C GLY A 225 -13.07 -4.48 7.51
N TYR A 226 -13.96 -4.14 6.58
CA TYR A 226 -14.48 -2.78 6.40
C TYR A 226 -15.73 -2.60 7.23
N VAL A 227 -15.97 -1.38 7.74
CA VAL A 227 -17.17 -1.04 8.50
C VAL A 227 -18.38 -1.46 7.69
N ASP A 228 -19.16 -2.39 8.23
CA ASP A 228 -20.47 -2.69 7.68
C ASP A 228 -21.34 -1.47 7.95
N LEU A 229 -21.64 -0.70 6.90
CA LEU A 229 -22.68 0.29 6.97
C LEU A 229 -24.02 -0.48 7.06
N GLN A 230 -24.51 -0.62 8.29
CA GLN A 230 -25.89 -1.02 8.56
C GLN A 230 -26.86 0.12 8.21
#